data_46084c0e07cd708175e5215703a9dbcb
#
_entry.id   46084c0e07cd708175e5215703a9dbcb
#
_cell.length_a   1.000
_cell.length_b   1.000
_cell.length_c   1.000
_cell.angle_alpha   90.00
_cell.angle_beta   90.00
_cell.angle_gamma   90.00
#
_symmetry.space_group_name_H-M   'P 1'
#
loop_
_entity.id
_entity.type
_entity.pdbx_description
1 polymer ?
#
loop_
_entity_poly.entity_id
_entity_poly.type
_entity_poly.pdbx_seq_one_letter_code
_entity_poly.pdbx_strand_id
1 'polypeptide(L)'
;VIGQNLAISLLSSALKKKHIAPGYIFQGPHGVGRSLTARRFLEGLVNNGMPTIRERNRIKRLNHPDLIWIEPTYINQGRLIPQSAAEKESIQKRTPPQIRLEQIRDIKTFLSKQPLETDMGMVVIEAVETMKEGASNALLKTLEEPGKGILILISSRPESLLPTIRSRCQEIPFS
;
A
#
# COMPACT_ATOMS: atom_id res chain seq x y z
N VAL A 1 -6.40 1.49 -16.66
CA VAL A 1 -6.25 0.08 -16.27
C VAL A 1 -7.17 -0.76 -17.15
N ILE A 2 -6.59 -1.63 -17.96
CA ILE A 2 -7.34 -2.43 -18.93
C ILE A 2 -7.61 -3.82 -18.35
N GLY A 3 -8.84 -4.33 -18.53
CA GLY A 3 -9.18 -5.70 -18.17
C GLY A 3 -9.55 -5.94 -16.70
N GLN A 4 -9.62 -4.90 -15.85
CA GLN A 4 -9.92 -5.02 -14.43
C GLN A 4 -11.28 -4.40 -14.10
N ASN A 5 -12.31 -4.81 -14.84
CA ASN A 5 -13.64 -4.19 -14.74
C ASN A 5 -14.25 -4.28 -13.36
N LEU A 6 -14.13 -5.41 -12.67
CA LEU A 6 -14.68 -5.59 -11.33
C LEU A 6 -13.97 -4.68 -10.32
N ALA A 7 -12.63 -4.68 -10.33
CA ALA A 7 -11.84 -3.83 -9.43
C ALA A 7 -12.15 -2.36 -9.64
N ILE A 8 -12.17 -1.91 -10.89
CA ILE A 8 -12.50 -0.52 -11.25
C ILE A 8 -13.91 -0.16 -10.79
N SER A 9 -14.88 -1.05 -11.00
CA SER A 9 -16.28 -0.83 -10.59
C SER A 9 -16.40 -0.68 -9.06
N LEU A 10 -15.76 -1.55 -8.29
CA LEU A 10 -15.80 -1.51 -6.84
C LEU A 10 -15.16 -0.22 -6.30
N LEU A 11 -13.99 0.15 -6.80
CA LEU A 11 -13.26 1.34 -6.36
C LEU A 11 -13.97 2.63 -6.79
N SER A 12 -14.49 2.67 -8.02
CA SER A 12 -15.26 3.82 -8.51
C SER A 12 -16.53 4.03 -7.69
N SER A 13 -17.20 2.95 -7.30
CA SER A 13 -18.38 3.00 -6.44
C SER A 13 -18.03 3.57 -5.06
N ALA A 14 -16.91 3.12 -4.48
CA ALA A 14 -16.43 3.63 -3.20
C ALA A 14 -16.17 5.14 -3.26
N LEU A 15 -15.52 5.62 -4.32
CA LEU A 15 -15.25 7.05 -4.52
C LEU A 15 -16.53 7.86 -4.69
N LYS A 16 -17.47 7.39 -5.52
CA LYS A 16 -18.75 8.07 -5.78
C LYS A 16 -19.59 8.19 -4.52
N LYS A 17 -19.71 7.11 -3.75
CA LYS A 17 -20.53 7.04 -2.54
C LYS A 17 -19.82 7.62 -1.33
N LYS A 18 -18.56 7.98 -1.44
CA LYS A 18 -17.69 8.42 -0.34
C LYS A 18 -17.65 7.39 0.80
N HIS A 19 -17.75 6.10 0.45
CA HIS A 19 -17.65 4.98 1.39
C HIS A 19 -16.27 4.34 1.24
N ILE A 20 -15.28 4.98 1.84
CA ILE A 20 -13.90 4.53 1.77
C ILE A 20 -13.59 3.69 2.99
N ALA A 21 -13.19 2.44 2.77
CA ALA A 21 -12.74 1.57 3.85
C ALA A 21 -11.36 2.02 4.36
N PRO A 22 -11.05 1.81 5.64
CA PRO A 22 -9.71 2.14 6.16
C PRO A 22 -8.62 1.22 5.62
N GLY A 23 -8.97 0.02 5.15
CA GLY A 23 -8.03 -0.92 4.56
C GLY A 23 -8.59 -1.62 3.34
N TYR A 24 -7.73 -1.86 2.35
CA TYR A 24 -8.03 -2.61 1.13
C TYR A 24 -6.95 -3.65 0.89
N ILE A 25 -7.35 -4.80 0.36
CA ILE A 25 -6.42 -5.80 -0.17
C ILE A 25 -6.65 -5.89 -1.67
N PHE A 26 -5.68 -5.45 -2.45
CA PHE A 26 -5.68 -5.62 -3.90
C PHE A 26 -4.99 -6.96 -4.21
N GLN A 27 -5.79 -7.95 -4.54
CA GLN A 27 -5.33 -9.34 -4.67
C GLN A 27 -5.42 -9.84 -6.10
N GLY A 28 -4.41 -10.59 -6.51
CA GLY A 28 -4.32 -11.15 -7.85
C GLY A 28 -2.88 -11.39 -8.27
N PRO A 29 -2.67 -11.96 -9.46
CA PRO A 29 -1.32 -12.27 -9.95
C PRO A 29 -0.50 -11.00 -10.21
N HIS A 30 0.81 -11.17 -10.34
CA HIS A 30 1.69 -10.08 -10.73
C HIS A 30 1.37 -9.58 -12.14
N GLY A 31 1.61 -8.31 -12.40
CA GLY A 31 1.50 -7.72 -13.73
C GLY A 31 0.10 -7.36 -14.20
N VAL A 32 -0.92 -7.48 -13.34
CA VAL A 32 -2.32 -7.20 -13.71
C VAL A 32 -2.78 -5.77 -13.39
N GLY A 33 -1.85 -4.88 -13.02
CA GLY A 33 -2.16 -3.46 -12.82
C GLY A 33 -2.60 -3.07 -11.42
N ARG A 34 -2.31 -3.87 -10.40
CA ARG A 34 -2.68 -3.57 -9.02
C ARG A 34 -2.06 -2.28 -8.51
N SER A 35 -0.76 -2.10 -8.71
CA SER A 35 -0.03 -0.90 -8.28
C SER A 35 -0.49 0.35 -9.03
N LEU A 36 -0.74 0.23 -10.34
CA LEU A 36 -1.28 1.33 -11.13
C LEU A 36 -2.67 1.73 -10.65
N THR A 37 -3.52 0.74 -10.38
CA THR A 37 -4.87 0.98 -9.86
C THR A 37 -4.81 1.65 -8.48
N ALA A 38 -3.88 1.23 -7.61
CA ALA A 38 -3.69 1.87 -6.32
C ALA A 38 -3.38 3.36 -6.47
N ARG A 39 -2.45 3.71 -7.36
CA ARG A 39 -2.13 5.12 -7.65
C ARG A 39 -3.34 5.90 -8.15
N ARG A 40 -4.09 5.34 -9.08
CA ARG A 40 -5.30 5.97 -9.63
C ARG A 40 -6.38 6.15 -8.56
N PHE A 41 -6.55 5.17 -7.70
CA PHE A 41 -7.50 5.26 -6.59
C PHE A 41 -7.11 6.39 -5.63
N LEU A 42 -5.82 6.49 -5.29
CA LEU A 42 -5.31 7.55 -4.42
C LEU A 42 -5.50 8.93 -5.06
N GLU A 43 -5.29 9.07 -6.37
CA GLU A 43 -5.58 10.30 -7.10
C GLU A 43 -7.05 10.71 -6.94
N GLY A 44 -7.96 9.74 -6.94
CA GLY A 44 -9.40 9.98 -6.74
C GLY A 44 -9.79 10.39 -5.33
N LEU A 45 -8.89 10.22 -4.36
CA LEU A 45 -9.13 10.58 -2.97
C LEU A 45 -8.64 11.99 -2.62
N VAL A 46 -7.67 12.52 -3.34
CA VAL A 46 -7.12 13.84 -3.06
C VAL A 46 -7.98 14.94 -3.67
N ASN A 47 -8.07 16.06 -2.98
CA ASN A 47 -8.77 17.26 -3.43
C ASN A 47 -10.20 16.99 -3.94
N ASN A 48 -10.96 16.19 -3.18
CA ASN A 48 -12.34 15.80 -3.51
C ASN A 48 -12.49 15.15 -4.90
N GLY A 49 -11.50 14.35 -5.30
CA GLY A 49 -11.49 13.66 -6.58
C GLY A 49 -11.03 14.51 -7.77
N MET A 50 -10.55 15.72 -7.51
CA MET A 50 -10.03 16.63 -8.53
C MET A 50 -8.57 17.01 -8.24
N PRO A 51 -7.63 16.05 -8.34
CA PRO A 51 -6.23 16.33 -8.04
C PRO A 51 -5.66 17.33 -9.05
N THR A 52 -4.80 18.23 -8.57
CA THR A 52 -4.03 19.11 -9.46
C THR A 52 -3.00 18.28 -10.23
N ILE A 53 -2.44 18.85 -11.31
CA ILE A 53 -1.35 18.20 -12.06
C ILE A 53 -0.16 17.91 -11.15
N ARG A 54 0.13 18.84 -10.23
CA ARG A 54 1.21 18.65 -9.24
C ARG A 54 0.96 17.46 -8.33
N GLU A 55 -0.24 17.34 -7.79
CA GLU A 55 -0.63 16.21 -6.93
C GLU A 55 -0.53 14.88 -7.67
N ARG A 56 -1.04 14.81 -8.90
CA ARG A 56 -0.92 13.62 -9.74
C ARG A 56 0.53 13.20 -9.96
N ASN A 57 1.37 14.16 -10.30
CA ASN A 57 2.79 13.91 -10.57
C ASN A 57 3.50 13.41 -9.31
N ARG A 58 3.18 13.96 -8.14
CA ARG A 58 3.77 13.54 -6.88
C ARG A 58 3.32 12.14 -6.48
N ILE A 59 2.06 11.80 -6.70
CA ILE A 59 1.56 10.43 -6.47
C ILE A 59 2.22 9.47 -7.47
N LYS A 60 2.28 9.83 -8.74
CA LYS A 60 2.93 9.02 -9.77
C LYS A 60 4.39 8.72 -9.45
N ARG A 61 5.12 9.71 -8.93
CA ARG A 61 6.54 9.59 -8.58
C ARG A 61 6.75 9.06 -7.16
N LEU A 62 5.69 8.78 -6.42
CA LEU A 62 5.72 8.29 -5.03
C LEU A 62 6.45 9.24 -4.08
N ASN A 63 6.35 10.55 -4.31
CA ASN A 63 6.98 11.58 -3.49
C ASN A 63 6.00 12.60 -2.90
N HIS A 64 4.72 12.23 -2.79
CA HIS A 64 3.74 13.07 -2.10
C HIS A 64 3.99 13.00 -0.58
N PRO A 65 3.93 14.13 0.17
CA PRO A 65 4.24 14.14 1.59
C PRO A 65 3.27 13.33 2.45
N ASP A 66 2.05 13.11 1.99
CA ASP A 66 1.03 12.33 2.70
C ASP A 66 0.90 10.90 2.18
N LEU A 67 1.86 10.45 1.38
CA LEU A 67 1.91 9.08 0.85
C LEU A 67 3.21 8.40 1.29
N ILE A 68 3.06 7.21 1.86
CA ILE A 68 4.19 6.28 2.07
C ILE A 68 3.93 5.02 1.26
N TRP A 69 4.91 4.62 0.45
CA TRP A 69 4.84 3.44 -0.41
C TRP A 69 5.92 2.47 0.00
N ILE A 70 5.50 1.33 0.53
CA ILE A 70 6.37 0.33 1.12
C ILE A 70 6.50 -0.85 0.17
N GLU A 71 7.73 -1.29 -0.06
CA GLU A 71 8.04 -2.49 -0.82
C GLU A 71 8.96 -3.42 -0.04
N PRO A 72 9.03 -4.72 -0.39
CA PRO A 72 9.96 -5.64 0.26
C PRO A 72 11.40 -5.13 0.19
N THR A 73 12.18 -5.45 1.23
CA THR A 73 13.56 -5.00 1.36
C THR A 73 14.51 -6.16 1.56
N TYR A 74 15.75 -5.96 1.08
CA TYR A 74 16.93 -6.75 1.42
C TYR A 74 17.69 -6.05 2.54
N ILE A 75 18.46 -6.80 3.31
CA ILE A 75 19.43 -6.23 4.25
C ILE A 75 20.80 -6.29 3.61
N ASN A 76 21.49 -5.16 3.55
CA ASN A 76 22.87 -5.06 3.08
C ASN A 76 23.65 -4.15 4.01
N GLN A 77 24.66 -4.69 4.69
CA GLN A 77 25.51 -3.95 5.65
C GLN A 77 24.67 -3.18 6.70
N GLY A 78 23.66 -3.84 7.25
CA GLY A 78 22.79 -3.26 8.27
C GLY A 78 21.75 -2.26 7.76
N ARG A 79 21.71 -1.99 6.45
CA ARG A 79 20.74 -1.10 5.84
C ARG A 79 19.66 -1.87 5.10
N LEU A 80 18.43 -1.34 5.13
CA LEU A 80 17.33 -1.87 4.34
C LEU A 80 17.39 -1.28 2.93
N ILE A 81 17.47 -2.15 1.93
CA ILE A 81 17.51 -1.77 0.52
C ILE A 81 16.20 -2.20 -0.14
N PRO A 82 15.39 -1.25 -0.66
CA PRO A 82 14.16 -1.60 -1.38
C PRO A 82 14.43 -2.52 -2.56
N GLN A 83 13.53 -3.44 -2.81
CA GLN A 83 13.64 -4.41 -3.90
C GLN A 83 13.91 -3.73 -5.24
N SER A 84 13.23 -2.62 -5.52
CA SER A 84 13.40 -1.86 -6.77
C SER A 84 14.79 -1.23 -6.90
N ALA A 85 15.42 -0.85 -5.78
CA ALA A 85 16.76 -0.28 -5.77
C ALA A 85 17.86 -1.34 -5.81
N ALA A 86 17.56 -2.55 -5.33
CA ALA A 86 18.53 -3.65 -5.23
C ALA A 86 19.05 -4.11 -6.60
N GLU A 87 18.26 -3.94 -7.66
CA GLU A 87 18.68 -4.26 -9.02
C GLU A 87 19.76 -3.30 -9.54
N LYS A 88 19.73 -2.05 -9.06
CA LYS A 88 20.67 -1.01 -9.44
C LYS A 88 21.95 -1.04 -8.59
N GLU A 89 21.86 -1.58 -7.39
CA GLU A 89 22.98 -1.78 -6.48
C GLU A 89 23.41 -3.25 -6.55
N SER A 90 24.70 -3.50 -6.81
CA SER A 90 25.24 -4.86 -6.86
C SER A 90 25.32 -5.43 -5.43
N ILE A 91 24.18 -5.73 -4.84
CA ILE A 91 24.10 -6.29 -3.48
C ILE A 91 24.01 -7.81 -3.53
N GLN A 92 24.51 -8.44 -2.48
CA GLN A 92 24.44 -9.88 -2.32
C GLN A 92 23.05 -10.29 -1.80
N LYS A 93 22.24 -10.92 -2.66
CA LYS A 93 20.88 -11.35 -2.34
C LYS A 93 20.90 -12.74 -1.70
N ARG A 94 21.17 -12.81 -0.40
CA ARG A 94 21.26 -14.09 0.34
C ARG A 94 19.88 -14.67 0.67
N THR A 95 18.91 -13.81 0.94
CA THR A 95 17.54 -14.22 1.30
C THR A 95 16.55 -13.44 0.45
N PRO A 96 15.33 -13.97 0.22
CA PRO A 96 14.29 -13.23 -0.48
C PRO A 96 13.96 -11.91 0.23
N PRO A 97 13.56 -10.87 -0.51
CA PRO A 97 13.14 -9.63 0.10
C PRO A 97 11.84 -9.82 0.88
N GLN A 98 11.66 -9.05 1.93
CA GLN A 98 10.46 -9.12 2.76
C GLN A 98 10.09 -7.74 3.31
N ILE A 99 8.81 -7.59 3.63
CA ILE A 99 8.32 -6.44 4.39
C ILE A 99 8.69 -6.69 5.85
N ARG A 100 9.46 -5.78 6.44
CA ARG A 100 10.03 -5.96 7.78
C ARG A 100 9.27 -5.18 8.84
N LEU A 101 9.41 -5.59 10.08
CA LEU A 101 8.78 -4.93 11.22
C LEU A 101 9.10 -3.44 11.27
N GLU A 102 10.35 -3.05 11.00
CA GLU A 102 10.79 -1.66 11.00
C GLU A 102 10.00 -0.83 9.99
N GLN A 103 9.67 -1.40 8.83
CA GLN A 103 8.88 -0.74 7.80
C GLN A 103 7.43 -0.50 8.26
N ILE A 104 6.84 -1.45 8.99
CA ILE A 104 5.51 -1.31 9.57
C ILE A 104 5.51 -0.26 10.69
N ARG A 105 6.57 -0.21 11.48
CA ARG A 105 6.73 0.84 12.51
C ARG A 105 6.82 2.24 11.88
N ASP A 106 7.47 2.37 10.73
CA ASP A 106 7.52 3.63 9.98
C ASP A 106 6.12 4.06 9.55
N ILE A 107 5.28 3.13 9.13
CA ILE A 107 3.87 3.39 8.79
C ILE A 107 3.13 3.94 10.02
N LYS A 108 3.30 3.34 11.17
CA LYS A 108 2.65 3.79 12.41
C LYS A 108 3.08 5.21 12.75
N THR A 109 4.37 5.52 12.66
CA THR A 109 4.90 6.85 12.89
C THR A 109 4.31 7.86 11.89
N PHE A 110 4.27 7.48 10.62
CA PHE A 110 3.69 8.29 9.55
C PHE A 110 2.20 8.62 9.83
N LEU A 111 1.40 7.62 10.18
CA LEU A 111 -0.03 7.80 10.45
C LEU A 111 -0.32 8.53 11.76
N SER A 112 0.63 8.61 12.67
CA SER A 112 0.47 9.36 13.93
C SER A 112 0.53 10.88 13.72
N LYS A 113 1.03 11.34 12.58
CA LYS A 113 1.17 12.75 12.26
C LYS A 113 -0.03 13.24 11.44
N GLN A 114 -0.36 14.52 11.59
CA GLN A 114 -1.38 15.13 10.76
C GLN A 114 -0.90 15.20 9.31
N PRO A 115 -1.75 14.87 8.33
CA PRO A 115 -1.42 15.06 6.92
C PRO A 115 -1.08 16.54 6.64
N LEU A 116 -0.11 16.75 5.76
CA LEU A 116 0.35 18.11 5.44
C LEU A 116 -0.53 18.81 4.40
N GLU A 117 -1.02 18.07 3.40
CA GLU A 117 -1.72 18.65 2.25
C GLU A 117 -3.09 18.03 1.99
N THR A 118 -3.34 16.81 2.48
CA THR A 118 -4.60 16.08 2.27
C THR A 118 -5.32 15.85 3.59
N ASP A 119 -6.53 15.28 3.52
CA ASP A 119 -7.32 14.98 4.71
C ASP A 119 -6.91 13.66 5.37
N MET A 120 -6.08 12.85 4.70
CA MET A 120 -5.73 11.51 5.18
C MET A 120 -4.29 11.14 4.81
N GLY A 121 -3.69 10.31 5.63
CA GLY A 121 -2.43 9.63 5.28
C GLY A 121 -2.72 8.47 4.33
N MET A 122 -1.94 8.35 3.28
CA MET A 122 -2.07 7.30 2.26
C MET A 122 -0.92 6.32 2.39
N VAL A 123 -1.23 5.05 2.54
CA VAL A 123 -0.24 3.98 2.72
C VAL A 123 -0.47 2.89 1.68
N VAL A 124 0.57 2.49 0.96
CA VAL A 124 0.55 1.33 0.07
C VAL A 124 1.67 0.38 0.48
N ILE A 125 1.35 -0.89 0.61
CA ILE A 125 2.32 -1.94 0.95
C ILE A 125 2.28 -2.99 -0.17
N GLU A 126 3.36 -3.10 -0.94
CA GLU A 126 3.48 -4.12 -1.98
C GLU A 126 3.95 -5.44 -1.40
N ALA A 127 3.52 -6.53 -2.02
CA ALA A 127 3.90 -7.90 -1.65
C ALA A 127 3.76 -8.14 -0.14
N VAL A 128 2.60 -7.79 0.40
CA VAL A 128 2.34 -7.82 1.85
C VAL A 128 2.44 -9.23 2.43
N GLU A 129 2.28 -10.29 1.60
CA GLU A 129 2.48 -11.68 2.01
C GLU A 129 3.92 -12.01 2.38
N THR A 130 4.88 -11.13 2.08
CA THR A 130 6.29 -11.35 2.48
C THR A 130 6.57 -10.98 3.94
N MET A 131 5.58 -10.47 4.66
CA MET A 131 5.72 -10.19 6.10
C MET A 131 5.92 -11.46 6.92
N LYS A 132 6.80 -11.39 7.91
CA LYS A 132 6.90 -12.39 8.97
C LYS A 132 5.89 -12.07 10.08
N GLU A 133 5.80 -12.93 11.07
CA GLU A 133 4.81 -12.83 12.14
C GLU A 133 4.83 -11.48 12.88
N GLY A 134 6.02 -10.99 13.23
CA GLY A 134 6.14 -9.71 13.94
C GLY A 134 5.60 -8.53 13.15
N ALA A 135 5.91 -8.47 11.84
CA ALA A 135 5.41 -7.43 10.95
C ALA A 135 3.89 -7.55 10.76
N SER A 136 3.38 -8.77 10.59
CA SER A 136 1.94 -9.02 10.44
C SER A 136 1.16 -8.57 11.67
N ASN A 137 1.64 -8.88 12.86
CA ASN A 137 0.99 -8.48 14.11
C ASN A 137 1.02 -6.97 14.30
N ALA A 138 2.11 -6.30 13.93
CA ALA A 138 2.20 -4.85 13.98
C ALA A 138 1.24 -4.19 13.00
N LEU A 139 1.12 -4.73 11.79
CA LEU A 139 0.18 -4.24 10.80
C LEU A 139 -1.27 -4.39 11.26
N LEU A 140 -1.59 -5.53 11.88
CA LEU A 140 -2.92 -5.77 12.44
C LEU A 140 -3.29 -4.66 13.44
N LYS A 141 -2.38 -4.32 14.35
CA LYS A 141 -2.61 -3.23 15.31
C LYS A 141 -2.86 -1.89 14.61
N THR A 142 -2.12 -1.61 13.55
CA THR A 142 -2.32 -0.40 12.75
C THR A 142 -3.68 -0.38 12.07
N LEU A 143 -4.14 -1.53 11.56
CA LEU A 143 -5.48 -1.64 10.94
C LEU A 143 -6.62 -1.52 11.97
N GLU A 144 -6.37 -1.89 13.22
CA GLU A 144 -7.35 -1.72 14.30
C GLU A 144 -7.55 -0.25 14.67
N GLU A 145 -6.50 0.55 14.57
CA GLU A 145 -6.53 1.98 14.88
C GLU A 145 -5.81 2.78 13.79
N PRO A 146 -6.40 2.88 12.59
CA PRO A 146 -5.73 3.53 11.45
C PRO A 146 -5.72 5.06 11.51
N GLY A 147 -6.43 5.66 12.48
CA GLY A 147 -6.57 7.11 12.53
C GLY A 147 -7.21 7.67 11.28
N LYS A 148 -6.65 8.75 10.74
CA LYS A 148 -7.08 9.34 9.47
C LYS A 148 -6.25 8.79 8.30
N GLY A 149 -6.08 7.48 8.26
CA GLY A 149 -5.28 6.82 7.24
C GLY A 149 -6.09 5.87 6.37
N ILE A 150 -5.62 5.67 5.16
CA ILE A 150 -6.07 4.60 4.28
C ILE A 150 -4.88 3.72 3.95
N LEU A 151 -5.08 2.39 4.06
CA LEU A 151 -4.04 1.41 3.76
C LEU A 151 -4.48 0.54 2.59
N ILE A 152 -3.61 0.43 1.58
CA ILE A 152 -3.81 -0.46 0.44
C ILE A 152 -2.72 -1.52 0.51
N LEU A 153 -3.14 -2.77 0.71
CA LEU A 153 -2.26 -3.93 0.75
C LEU A 153 -2.33 -4.64 -0.58
N ILE A 154 -1.19 -4.84 -1.23
CA ILE A 154 -1.12 -5.54 -2.52
C ILE A 154 -0.57 -6.93 -2.27
N SER A 155 -1.31 -7.97 -2.67
CA SER A 155 -0.92 -9.36 -2.44
C SER A 155 -1.21 -10.25 -3.63
N SER A 156 -0.27 -11.14 -3.94
CA SER A 156 -0.47 -12.23 -4.90
C SER A 156 -0.90 -13.53 -4.23
N ARG A 157 -0.85 -13.59 -2.89
CA ARG A 157 -1.26 -14.77 -2.09
C ARG A 157 -2.04 -14.33 -0.86
N PRO A 158 -3.28 -13.80 -1.05
CA PRO A 158 -4.06 -13.27 0.07
C PRO A 158 -4.39 -14.33 1.12
N GLU A 159 -4.46 -15.61 0.71
CA GLU A 159 -4.70 -16.73 1.63
C GLU A 159 -3.58 -16.92 2.66
N SER A 160 -2.38 -16.38 2.42
CA SER A 160 -1.28 -16.46 3.38
C SER A 160 -1.31 -15.34 4.43
N LEU A 161 -2.18 -14.35 4.26
CA LEU A 161 -2.34 -13.27 5.23
C LEU A 161 -3.16 -13.73 6.44
N LEU A 162 -2.91 -13.12 7.60
CA LEU A 162 -3.70 -13.40 8.80
C LEU A 162 -5.19 -13.17 8.52
N PRO A 163 -6.07 -14.09 8.90
CA PRO A 163 -7.52 -13.88 8.77
C PRO A 163 -8.01 -12.60 9.44
N THR A 164 -7.38 -12.20 10.54
CA THR A 164 -7.69 -10.97 11.27
C THR A 164 -7.33 -9.71 10.47
N ILE A 165 -6.28 -9.75 9.64
CA ILE A 165 -5.96 -8.68 8.70
C ILE A 165 -7.02 -8.63 7.60
N ARG A 166 -7.33 -9.77 6.99
CA ARG A 166 -8.32 -9.87 5.91
C ARG A 166 -9.70 -9.38 6.33
N SER A 167 -10.13 -9.70 7.55
CA SER A 167 -11.44 -9.29 8.06
C SER A 167 -11.56 -7.78 8.29
N ARG A 168 -10.45 -7.07 8.38
CA ARG A 168 -10.44 -5.61 8.56
C ARG A 168 -10.28 -4.83 7.26
N CYS A 169 -10.16 -5.52 6.15
CA CYS A 169 -9.96 -4.91 4.83
C CYS A 169 -11.06 -5.31 3.87
N GLN A 170 -11.33 -4.44 2.91
CA GLN A 170 -12.15 -4.79 1.76
C GLN A 170 -11.26 -5.44 0.71
N GLU A 171 -11.60 -6.64 0.27
CA GLU A 171 -10.85 -7.37 -0.74
C GLU A 171 -11.31 -6.95 -2.14
N ILE A 172 -10.34 -6.54 -2.97
CA ILE A 172 -10.56 -6.13 -4.36
C ILE A 172 -9.82 -7.11 -5.25
N PRO A 173 -10.53 -7.99 -5.97
CA PRO A 173 -9.88 -8.99 -6.81
C PRO A 173 -9.46 -8.41 -8.17
N PHE A 174 -8.28 -8.84 -8.62
CA PHE A 174 -7.73 -8.56 -9.94
C PHE A 174 -7.46 -9.89 -10.66
N SER A 175 -7.64 -9.90 -11.96
CA SER A 175 -7.44 -11.14 -12.76
C SER A 175 -6.64 -10.90 -14.04
#